data_bbd75b95435969c49410ac94bf955f33
#
_entry.id   bbd75b95435969c49410ac94bf955f33
#
_cell.length_a   1.000
_cell.length_b   1.000
_cell.length_c   1.000
_cell.angle_alpha   90.00
_cell.angle_beta   90.00
_cell.angle_gamma   90.00
#
_symmetry.space_group_name_H-M   'P 1'
#
loop_
_entity.id
_entity.type
_entity.pdbx_description
1 polymer ?
#
loop_
_entity_poly.entity_id
_entity_poly.type
_entity_poly.pdbx_seq_one_letter_code
_entity_poly.pdbx_strand_id
1 'polypeptide(L)'
;THGGFMDSHILRKAAARLPAVADLAVLRFNFRGVTSPRGASDGAFGDGIEERHDLAAAMEFVAQRSLPEPWLLGWSFGTEVVLKWGLEHPIAGAILLSPLLHRASAADLVAWAGSGIPLVAIIPEFDDYLRPAEARERFAVVPDVQLVAVDGAKHLWVGEKLTRRV
;
A
#
# COMPACT_ATOMS: atom_id res chain seq x y z
N THR A 1 3.98 11.29 4.38
CA THR A 1 4.76 12.01 3.42
C THR A 1 6.11 12.49 3.94
N HIS A 2 6.48 12.17 5.16
CA HIS A 2 7.82 12.43 5.67
C HIS A 2 8.82 11.44 5.05
N GLY A 3 9.41 11.82 3.90
CA GLY A 3 10.52 11.10 3.25
C GLY A 3 10.15 9.86 2.43
N GLY A 4 8.87 9.49 2.29
CA GLY A 4 8.45 8.40 1.42
C GLY A 4 8.26 8.88 -0.03
N PHE A 5 8.88 8.20 -1.00
CA PHE A 5 8.74 8.46 -2.43
C PHE A 5 8.92 7.16 -3.23
N MET A 6 8.53 7.17 -4.51
CA MET A 6 8.50 5.97 -5.36
C MET A 6 9.83 5.22 -5.47
N ASP A 7 10.97 5.88 -5.25
CA ASP A 7 12.30 5.27 -5.26
C ASP A 7 12.79 4.88 -3.85
N SER A 8 11.93 4.89 -2.84
CA SER A 8 12.24 4.32 -1.53
C SER A 8 12.69 2.87 -1.68
N HIS A 9 13.63 2.45 -0.83
CA HIS A 9 14.34 1.16 -1.00
C HIS A 9 13.40 -0.05 -1.14
N ILE A 10 12.31 -0.11 -0.37
CA ILE A 10 11.36 -1.22 -0.41
C ILE A 10 10.59 -1.25 -1.74
N LEU A 11 10.08 -0.11 -2.19
CA LEU A 11 9.31 0.00 -3.44
C LEU A 11 10.20 -0.25 -4.67
N ARG A 12 11.45 0.22 -4.63
CA ARG A 12 12.42 -0.04 -5.69
C ARG A 12 12.80 -1.53 -5.78
N LYS A 13 12.96 -2.20 -4.62
CA LYS A 13 13.22 -3.65 -4.59
C LYS A 13 12.03 -4.46 -5.07
N ALA A 14 10.81 -4.10 -4.66
CA ALA A 14 9.60 -4.73 -5.16
C ALA A 14 9.51 -4.62 -6.69
N ALA A 15 9.71 -3.42 -7.24
CA ALA A 15 9.66 -3.18 -8.69
C ALA A 15 10.75 -3.93 -9.48
N ALA A 16 11.87 -4.25 -8.87
CA ALA A 16 12.92 -5.05 -9.52
C ALA A 16 12.67 -6.56 -9.44
N ARG A 17 12.02 -7.02 -8.34
CA ARG A 17 11.87 -8.45 -8.06
C ARG A 17 10.55 -9.04 -8.56
N LEU A 18 9.44 -8.34 -8.36
CA LEU A 18 8.13 -8.87 -8.73
C LEU A 18 8.03 -9.24 -10.21
N PRO A 19 8.53 -8.43 -11.18
CA PRO A 19 8.56 -8.84 -12.57
C PRO A 19 9.40 -10.08 -12.84
N ALA A 20 10.48 -10.27 -12.07
CA ALA A 20 11.40 -11.40 -12.26
C ALA A 20 10.87 -12.73 -11.71
N VAL A 21 9.97 -12.70 -10.72
CA VAL A 21 9.52 -13.91 -10.01
C VAL A 21 8.06 -14.27 -10.26
N ALA A 22 7.26 -13.35 -10.78
CA ALA A 22 5.81 -13.54 -10.88
C ALA A 22 5.18 -12.97 -12.17
N ASP A 23 5.97 -12.68 -13.20
CA ASP A 23 5.49 -12.13 -14.48
C ASP A 23 4.55 -10.91 -14.33
N LEU A 24 4.92 -10.01 -13.43
CA LEU A 24 4.14 -8.83 -13.07
C LEU A 24 4.73 -7.56 -13.69
N ALA A 25 3.90 -6.69 -14.23
CA ALA A 25 4.26 -5.31 -14.48
C ALA A 25 4.10 -4.49 -13.18
N VAL A 26 5.07 -3.62 -12.88
CA VAL A 26 5.01 -2.78 -11.66
C VAL A 26 5.04 -1.31 -12.03
N LEU A 27 3.94 -0.60 -11.72
CA LEU A 27 3.86 0.85 -11.78
C LEU A 27 4.16 1.43 -10.39
N ARG A 28 5.08 2.39 -10.34
CA ARG A 28 5.35 3.19 -9.13
C ARG A 28 5.16 4.66 -9.44
N PHE A 29 4.57 5.38 -8.54
CA PHE A 29 4.38 6.82 -8.68
C PHE A 29 4.54 7.54 -7.34
N ASN A 30 4.76 8.85 -7.39
CA ASN A 30 4.70 9.72 -6.22
C ASN A 30 3.30 10.30 -6.11
N PHE A 31 2.79 10.40 -4.90
CA PHE A 31 1.62 11.22 -4.63
C PHE A 31 1.96 12.72 -4.82
N ARG A 32 0.93 13.54 -4.94
CA ARG A 32 1.01 14.99 -5.00
C ARG A 32 1.86 15.58 -3.87
N GLY A 33 2.62 16.62 -4.16
CA GLY A 33 3.46 17.32 -3.18
C GLY A 33 4.65 16.53 -2.65
N VAL A 34 4.93 15.33 -3.19
CA VAL A 34 6.10 14.53 -2.76
C VAL A 34 7.36 15.06 -3.43
N THR A 35 8.36 15.39 -2.61
CA THR A 35 9.70 15.76 -3.07
C THR A 35 10.63 14.56 -3.03
N SER A 36 11.43 14.39 -4.06
CA SER A 36 12.43 13.33 -4.20
C SER A 36 13.73 13.90 -4.77
N PRO A 37 14.84 13.14 -4.77
CA PRO A 37 16.08 13.56 -5.43
C PRO A 37 15.94 13.81 -6.95
N ARG A 38 14.87 13.33 -7.57
CA ARG A 38 14.59 13.49 -9.00
C ARG A 38 13.63 14.63 -9.32
N GLY A 39 13.19 15.39 -8.33
CA GLY A 39 12.24 16.47 -8.46
C GLY A 39 11.05 16.32 -7.52
N ALA A 40 10.09 17.21 -7.64
CA ALA A 40 8.86 17.21 -6.88
C ALA A 40 7.66 16.95 -7.79
N SER A 41 6.67 16.22 -7.29
CA SER A 41 5.36 16.15 -7.93
C SER A 41 4.56 17.42 -7.63
N ASP A 42 3.72 17.81 -8.58
CA ASP A 42 2.86 18.97 -8.43
C ASP A 42 1.82 18.79 -7.31
N GLY A 43 1.20 19.89 -6.90
CA GLY A 43 0.18 19.91 -5.87
C GLY A 43 0.74 19.90 -4.44
N ALA A 44 -0.13 19.62 -3.49
CA ALA A 44 0.18 19.58 -2.07
C ALA A 44 -0.42 18.34 -1.42
N PHE A 45 0.15 17.92 -0.31
CA PHE A 45 -0.36 16.83 0.50
C PHE A 45 -1.81 17.09 0.94
N GLY A 46 -2.70 16.16 0.60
CA GLY A 46 -4.15 16.24 0.81
C GLY A 46 -4.68 15.37 1.94
N ASP A 47 -3.80 14.94 2.84
CA ASP A 47 -4.12 14.15 4.05
C ASP A 47 -4.91 12.84 3.77
N GLY A 48 -4.67 12.23 2.62
CA GLY A 48 -5.33 10.98 2.20
C GLY A 48 -6.67 11.20 1.49
N ILE A 49 -7.10 12.44 1.30
CA ILE A 49 -8.34 12.77 0.58
C ILE A 49 -8.05 13.06 -0.89
N GLU A 50 -7.15 14.01 -1.15
CA GLU A 50 -6.83 14.42 -2.52
C GLU A 50 -5.98 13.38 -3.28
N GLU A 51 -5.25 12.52 -2.56
CA GLU A 51 -4.45 11.45 -3.14
C GLU A 51 -5.29 10.39 -3.87
N ARG A 52 -6.62 10.39 -3.70
CA ARG A 52 -7.55 9.61 -4.53
C ARG A 52 -7.40 9.91 -6.01
N HIS A 53 -7.13 11.16 -6.37
CA HIS A 53 -6.96 11.56 -7.77
C HIS A 53 -5.64 11.04 -8.35
N ASP A 54 -4.60 10.93 -7.53
CA ASP A 54 -3.33 10.36 -7.94
C ASP A 54 -3.45 8.85 -8.17
N LEU A 55 -4.21 8.16 -7.29
CA LEU A 55 -4.56 6.76 -7.48
C LEU A 55 -5.41 6.56 -8.74
N ALA A 56 -6.43 7.38 -8.95
CA ALA A 56 -7.28 7.31 -10.14
C ALA A 56 -6.47 7.49 -11.43
N ALA A 57 -5.55 8.46 -11.48
CA ALA A 57 -4.66 8.67 -12.61
C ALA A 57 -3.73 7.47 -12.87
N ALA A 58 -3.21 6.83 -11.80
CA ALA A 58 -2.43 5.62 -11.93
C ALA A 58 -3.25 4.45 -12.48
N MET A 59 -4.49 4.27 -12.03
CA MET A 59 -5.40 3.23 -12.53
C MET A 59 -5.81 3.48 -13.98
N GLU A 60 -6.05 4.72 -14.38
CA GLU A 60 -6.29 5.09 -15.76
C GLU A 60 -5.09 4.75 -16.65
N PHE A 61 -3.87 5.05 -16.20
CA PHE A 61 -2.64 4.69 -16.91
C PHE A 61 -2.51 3.18 -17.11
N VAL A 62 -2.86 2.37 -16.11
CA VAL A 62 -2.88 0.89 -16.19
C VAL A 62 -3.91 0.42 -17.22
N ALA A 63 -5.12 0.98 -17.18
CA ALA A 63 -6.21 0.64 -18.10
C ALA A 63 -5.87 0.98 -19.56
N GLN A 64 -5.27 2.14 -19.82
CA GLN A 64 -4.83 2.56 -21.16
C GLN A 64 -3.79 1.62 -21.77
N ARG A 65 -3.08 0.84 -20.96
CA ARG A 65 -2.11 -0.17 -21.40
C ARG A 65 -2.67 -1.58 -21.45
N SER A 66 -3.96 -1.73 -21.18
CA SER A 66 -4.64 -3.03 -21.17
C SER A 66 -3.96 -4.06 -20.25
N LEU A 67 -3.39 -3.60 -19.13
CA LEU A 67 -2.78 -4.48 -18.14
C LEU A 67 -3.90 -5.10 -17.28
N PRO A 68 -4.02 -6.44 -17.26
CA PRO A 68 -5.12 -7.10 -16.57
C PRO A 68 -4.85 -7.21 -15.05
N GLU A 69 -5.91 -7.40 -14.29
CA GLU A 69 -5.89 -7.82 -12.88
C GLU A 69 -4.98 -6.96 -11.98
N PRO A 70 -5.16 -5.62 -11.95
CA PRO A 70 -4.29 -4.77 -11.16
C PRO A 70 -4.42 -5.05 -9.67
N TRP A 71 -3.29 -5.16 -9.00
CA TRP A 71 -3.18 -5.19 -7.54
C TRP A 71 -2.65 -3.87 -7.02
N LEU A 72 -3.23 -3.38 -5.94
CA LEU A 72 -2.71 -2.20 -5.24
C LEU A 72 -1.74 -2.62 -4.14
N LEU A 73 -0.58 -2.00 -4.08
CA LEU A 73 0.34 -2.14 -2.95
C LEU A 73 0.54 -0.76 -2.31
N GLY A 74 0.02 -0.61 -1.11
CA GLY A 74 0.25 0.58 -0.28
C GLY A 74 1.33 0.31 0.78
N TRP A 75 2.22 1.27 1.01
CA TRP A 75 3.16 1.24 2.12
C TRP A 75 2.94 2.44 3.03
N SER A 76 2.84 2.20 4.35
CA SER A 76 2.66 3.25 5.35
C SER A 76 1.46 4.14 5.00
N PHE A 77 1.65 5.44 4.75
CA PHE A 77 0.58 6.34 4.28
C PHE A 77 -0.17 5.81 3.04
N GLY A 78 0.53 5.17 2.12
CA GLY A 78 -0.11 4.57 0.94
C GLY A 78 -1.18 3.53 1.28
N THR A 79 -1.11 2.88 2.44
CA THR A 79 -2.15 1.94 2.90
C THR A 79 -3.46 2.65 3.22
N GLU A 80 -3.41 3.88 3.72
CA GLU A 80 -4.58 4.72 3.99
C GLU A 80 -5.32 5.05 2.68
N VAL A 81 -4.57 5.41 1.63
CA VAL A 81 -5.13 5.71 0.31
C VAL A 81 -5.77 4.46 -0.30
N VAL A 82 -5.10 3.29 -0.19
CA VAL A 82 -5.66 2.02 -0.66
C VAL A 82 -6.93 1.67 0.09
N LEU A 83 -6.96 1.75 1.42
CA LEU A 83 -8.13 1.40 2.21
C LEU A 83 -9.33 2.31 1.94
N LYS A 84 -9.11 3.61 1.74
CA LYS A 84 -10.17 4.59 1.50
C LYS A 84 -10.71 4.55 0.08
N TRP A 85 -9.86 4.39 -0.91
CA TRP A 85 -10.18 4.66 -2.31
C TRP A 85 -9.94 3.48 -3.26
N GLY A 86 -9.27 2.42 -2.78
CA GLY A 86 -8.93 1.27 -3.63
C GLY A 86 -10.14 0.60 -4.24
N LEU A 87 -11.23 0.48 -3.48
CA LEU A 87 -12.48 -0.16 -3.94
C LEU A 87 -13.27 0.67 -4.97
N GLU A 88 -12.88 1.91 -5.22
CA GLU A 88 -13.44 2.71 -6.33
C GLU A 88 -12.92 2.27 -7.71
N HIS A 89 -11.96 1.36 -7.75
CA HIS A 89 -11.28 0.91 -8.96
C HIS A 89 -11.44 -0.59 -9.19
N PRO A 90 -11.38 -1.05 -10.47
CA PRO A 90 -11.44 -2.47 -10.80
C PRO A 90 -10.10 -3.14 -10.47
N ILE A 91 -9.94 -3.58 -9.23
CA ILE A 91 -8.73 -4.24 -8.72
C ILE A 91 -8.97 -5.72 -8.43
N ALA A 92 -7.93 -6.53 -8.61
CA ALA A 92 -7.95 -7.96 -8.29
C ALA A 92 -7.56 -8.25 -6.82
N GLY A 93 -6.96 -7.29 -6.13
CA GLY A 93 -6.59 -7.42 -4.73
C GLY A 93 -5.77 -6.24 -4.23
N ALA A 94 -5.48 -6.23 -2.92
CA ALA A 94 -4.64 -5.22 -2.32
C ALA A 94 -3.68 -5.78 -1.26
N ILE A 95 -2.50 -5.17 -1.18
CA ILE A 95 -1.47 -5.47 -0.19
C ILE A 95 -1.18 -4.20 0.60
N LEU A 96 -1.33 -4.29 1.91
CA LEU A 96 -1.02 -3.23 2.87
C LEU A 96 0.31 -3.56 3.55
N LEU A 97 1.34 -2.79 3.26
CA LEU A 97 2.64 -2.96 3.89
C LEU A 97 2.80 -1.91 5.01
N SER A 98 2.97 -2.36 6.25
CA SER A 98 3.00 -1.51 7.44
C SER A 98 1.82 -0.54 7.51
N PRO A 99 0.57 -1.02 7.56
CA PRO A 99 -0.59 -0.14 7.65
C PRO A 99 -0.57 0.69 8.93
N LEU A 100 -1.10 1.91 8.85
CA LEU A 100 -1.18 2.83 9.98
C LEU A 100 -2.55 2.80 10.66
N LEU A 101 -3.62 2.71 9.89
CA LEU A 101 -5.02 2.83 10.31
C LEU A 101 -5.30 4.13 11.10
N HIS A 102 -4.67 5.22 10.69
CA HIS A 102 -4.86 6.55 11.28
C HIS A 102 -5.99 7.35 10.60
N ARG A 103 -6.16 7.12 9.29
CA ARG A 103 -7.14 7.84 8.44
C ARG A 103 -8.23 6.94 7.90
N ALA A 104 -7.94 5.64 7.76
CA ALA A 104 -8.94 4.65 7.41
C ALA A 104 -9.92 4.51 8.58
N SER A 105 -11.19 4.68 8.30
CA SER A 105 -12.28 4.59 9.26
C SER A 105 -12.77 3.13 9.42
N ALA A 106 -13.59 2.89 10.44
CA ALA A 106 -14.28 1.61 10.58
C ALA A 106 -15.17 1.31 9.35
N ALA A 107 -15.78 2.34 8.75
CA ALA A 107 -16.59 2.19 7.55
C ALA A 107 -15.76 1.74 6.34
N ASP A 108 -14.55 2.24 6.19
CA ASP A 108 -13.63 1.80 5.13
C ASP A 108 -13.31 0.30 5.29
N LEU A 109 -13.01 -0.16 6.49
CA LEU A 109 -12.76 -1.58 6.77
C LEU A 109 -14.00 -2.46 6.54
N VAL A 110 -15.18 -1.99 6.92
CA VAL A 110 -16.46 -2.70 6.63
C VAL A 110 -16.69 -2.80 5.13
N ALA A 111 -16.37 -1.78 4.36
CA ALA A 111 -16.47 -1.84 2.89
C ALA A 111 -15.56 -2.94 2.31
N TRP A 112 -14.34 -3.08 2.81
CA TRP A 112 -13.44 -4.19 2.41
C TRP A 112 -14.00 -5.56 2.79
N ALA A 113 -14.60 -5.69 3.99
CA ALA A 113 -15.24 -6.94 4.42
C ALA A 113 -16.36 -7.39 3.47
N GLY A 114 -17.11 -6.44 2.90
CA GLY A 114 -18.21 -6.72 1.98
C GLY A 114 -17.83 -6.82 0.50
N SER A 115 -16.58 -6.49 0.15
CA SER A 115 -16.16 -6.37 -1.25
C SER A 115 -15.91 -7.71 -1.95
N GLY A 116 -15.53 -8.75 -1.20
CA GLY A 116 -15.03 -10.00 -1.75
C GLY A 116 -13.64 -9.90 -2.42
N ILE A 117 -13.00 -8.73 -2.37
CA ILE A 117 -11.67 -8.49 -2.94
C ILE A 117 -10.60 -8.92 -1.93
N PRO A 118 -9.61 -9.75 -2.33
CA PRO A 118 -8.53 -10.17 -1.45
C PRO A 118 -7.76 -9.00 -0.85
N LEU A 119 -7.57 -9.04 0.48
CA LEU A 119 -6.80 -8.07 1.23
C LEU A 119 -5.73 -8.76 2.05
N VAL A 120 -4.47 -8.37 1.84
CA VAL A 120 -3.32 -8.87 2.60
C VAL A 120 -2.71 -7.71 3.38
N ALA A 121 -2.48 -7.88 4.67
CA ALA A 121 -1.77 -6.88 5.48
C ALA A 121 -0.50 -7.49 6.07
N ILE A 122 0.63 -6.92 5.72
CA ILE A 122 1.97 -7.34 6.17
C ILE A 122 2.42 -6.41 7.28
N ILE A 123 2.52 -6.96 8.49
CA ILE A 123 2.71 -6.19 9.72
C ILE A 123 4.10 -6.48 10.30
N PRO A 124 4.98 -5.48 10.42
CA PRO A 124 6.24 -5.63 11.12
C PRO A 124 6.04 -5.93 12.61
N GLU A 125 6.81 -6.86 13.18
CA GLU A 125 6.73 -7.19 14.61
C GLU A 125 6.96 -5.96 15.50
N PHE A 126 7.95 -5.13 15.14
CA PHE A 126 8.34 -3.94 15.89
C PHE A 126 7.93 -2.66 15.18
N ASP A 127 6.71 -2.65 14.60
CA ASP A 127 6.15 -1.43 14.01
C ASP A 127 5.88 -0.39 15.10
N ASP A 128 6.22 0.87 14.82
CA ASP A 128 6.03 1.96 15.76
C ASP A 128 4.58 2.46 15.82
N TYR A 129 3.75 2.09 14.81
CA TYR A 129 2.38 2.57 14.64
C TYR A 129 1.33 1.49 14.86
N LEU A 130 1.53 0.29 14.29
CA LEU A 130 0.56 -0.80 14.37
C LEU A 130 1.29 -2.14 14.49
N ARG A 131 1.24 -2.74 15.66
CA ARG A 131 1.84 -4.06 15.92
C ARG A 131 0.88 -5.21 15.60
N PRO A 132 1.40 -6.45 15.40
CA PRO A 132 0.57 -7.58 14.99
C PRO A 132 -0.63 -7.89 15.90
N ALA A 133 -0.51 -7.72 17.22
CA ALA A 133 -1.61 -7.95 18.14
C ALA A 133 -2.75 -6.94 17.90
N GLU A 134 -2.43 -5.66 17.90
CA GLU A 134 -3.40 -4.59 17.63
C GLU A 134 -3.96 -4.69 16.21
N ALA A 135 -3.15 -5.07 15.21
CA ALA A 135 -3.62 -5.28 13.85
C ALA A 135 -4.71 -6.35 13.78
N ARG A 136 -4.57 -7.48 14.51
CA ARG A 136 -5.60 -8.52 14.58
C ARG A 136 -6.91 -7.99 15.14
N GLU A 137 -6.86 -7.15 16.15
CA GLU A 137 -8.06 -6.54 16.76
C GLU A 137 -8.72 -5.56 15.78
N ARG A 138 -7.94 -4.68 15.16
CA ARG A 138 -8.46 -3.64 14.29
C ARG A 138 -8.97 -4.17 12.95
N PHE A 139 -8.36 -5.22 12.41
CA PHE A 139 -8.82 -5.88 11.19
C PHE A 139 -9.85 -6.99 11.44
N ALA A 140 -10.26 -7.26 12.68
CA ALA A 140 -11.26 -8.31 13.00
C ALA A 140 -12.61 -8.14 12.28
N VAL A 141 -12.95 -6.92 11.87
CA VAL A 141 -14.13 -6.62 11.07
C VAL A 141 -14.02 -7.09 9.61
N VAL A 142 -12.82 -7.42 9.12
CA VAL A 142 -12.57 -7.95 7.78
C VAL A 142 -12.21 -9.44 7.90
N PRO A 143 -13.17 -10.36 7.86
CA PRO A 143 -12.96 -11.76 8.24
C PRO A 143 -11.97 -12.50 7.34
N ASP A 144 -11.90 -12.11 6.05
CA ASP A 144 -11.07 -12.75 5.05
C ASP A 144 -9.71 -12.05 4.84
N VAL A 145 -9.35 -11.08 5.70
CA VAL A 145 -8.05 -10.42 5.62
C VAL A 145 -6.92 -11.41 5.97
N GLN A 146 -5.94 -11.50 5.11
CA GLN A 146 -4.73 -12.26 5.41
C GLN A 146 -3.73 -11.38 6.17
N LEU A 147 -3.57 -11.63 7.48
CA LEU A 147 -2.58 -10.93 8.31
C LEU A 147 -1.26 -11.70 8.37
N VAL A 148 -0.20 -11.09 7.89
CA VAL A 148 1.15 -11.66 7.88
C VAL A 148 2.04 -10.85 8.83
N ALA A 149 2.35 -11.41 10.01
CA ALA A 149 3.33 -10.83 10.91
C ALA A 149 4.75 -11.18 10.45
N VAL A 150 5.66 -10.21 10.46
CA VAL A 150 7.06 -10.44 10.05
C VAL A 150 8.00 -10.16 11.23
N ASP A 151 8.58 -11.23 11.77
CA ASP A 151 9.48 -11.20 12.91
C ASP A 151 10.74 -10.38 12.64
N GLY A 152 11.15 -9.58 13.61
CA GLY A 152 12.33 -8.73 13.56
C GLY A 152 12.18 -7.49 12.67
N ALA A 153 11.06 -7.35 11.94
CA ALA A 153 10.84 -6.22 11.06
C ALA A 153 10.41 -4.96 11.84
N LYS A 154 10.76 -3.79 11.30
CA LYS A 154 10.32 -2.46 11.74
C LYS A 154 9.62 -1.75 10.59
N HIS A 155 8.91 -0.67 10.90
CA HIS A 155 8.08 0.11 9.95
C HIS A 155 8.76 0.39 8.60
N LEU A 156 10.02 0.76 8.62
CA LEU A 156 10.76 1.16 7.40
C LEU A 156 11.41 0.00 6.65
N TRP A 157 11.30 -1.24 7.12
CA TRP A 157 11.87 -2.42 6.47
C TRP A 157 13.37 -2.31 6.17
N VAL A 158 14.14 -1.74 7.07
CA VAL A 158 15.58 -1.55 6.91
C VAL A 158 16.29 -2.89 7.03
N GLY A 159 17.10 -3.24 6.04
CA GLY A 159 17.85 -4.48 5.97
C GLY A 159 17.40 -5.40 4.84
N GLU A 160 18.37 -6.00 4.14
CA GLU A 160 18.08 -6.81 2.95
C GLU A 160 17.32 -8.10 3.28
N LYS A 161 17.62 -8.72 4.44
CA LYS A 161 16.96 -9.94 4.89
C LYS A 161 15.45 -9.73 5.10
N LEU A 162 15.06 -8.58 5.62
CA LEU A 162 13.65 -8.25 5.89
C LEU A 162 12.89 -7.91 4.60
N THR A 163 13.52 -7.19 3.70
CA THR A 163 12.93 -6.84 2.39
C THR A 163 12.81 -8.02 1.42
N ARG A 164 13.34 -9.20 1.75
CA ARG A 164 13.12 -10.43 0.98
C ARG A 164 11.88 -11.20 1.42
N ARG A 165 11.30 -10.86 2.56
CA ARG A 165 10.11 -11.51 3.11
C ARG A 165 8.79 -10.84 2.67
N VAL A 166 8.90 -9.69 2.04
CA VAL A 166 7.78 -8.90 1.48
C VAL A 166 7.62 -9.19 -0.07
#